data_5a65bb23eeca270679ecfb4f0d31480e
#
_entry.id   5a65bb23eeca270679ecfb4f0d31480e
#
_cell.length_a   1.000
_cell.length_b   1.000
_cell.length_c   1.000
_cell.angle_alpha   90.00
_cell.angle_beta   90.00
_cell.angle_gamma   90.00
#
_symmetry.space_group_name_H-M   'P 1'
#
loop_
_entity.id
_entity.type
_entity.pdbx_description
1 polymer ?
#
loop_
_entity_poly.entity_id
_entity_poly.type
_entity_poly.pdbx_seq_one_letter_code
_entity_poly.pdbx_strand_id
1 'polypeptide(L)'
;MKLQKIVSRLQELHPKEIDLSLDRIQNLCQRLGNPQDKLKAISIVGTNGKYSTIQAMFAILKEANIKCSIYTSPHIKSINERFVFNNKELNDEELASLFEEIESANNNEPITFFEILTAAYFLKASQYPDNINLIETGLFHRFDATNILKANLASIVTSIGLDHLDWLPEDEQTVEKIIYEKTSTPVSYTHLTLPTIYSV
;
A
#
# COMPACT_ATOMS: atom_id res chain seq x y z
N MET A 1 -20.28 -13.55 -4.45
CA MET A 1 -19.91 -14.98 -4.59
C MET A 1 -18.70 -15.25 -5.49
N LYS A 2 -18.57 -14.62 -6.71
CA LYS A 2 -17.37 -14.81 -7.55
C LYS A 2 -16.12 -14.24 -6.90
N LEU A 3 -16.15 -12.98 -6.46
CA LEU A 3 -15.04 -12.28 -5.82
C LEU A 3 -14.53 -13.04 -4.58
N GLN A 4 -15.40 -13.49 -3.69
CA GLN A 4 -15.00 -14.24 -2.49
C GLN A 4 -14.21 -15.51 -2.81
N LYS A 5 -14.63 -16.27 -3.84
CA LYS A 5 -13.91 -17.47 -4.29
C LYS A 5 -12.51 -17.14 -4.80
N ILE A 6 -12.39 -16.04 -5.55
CA ILE A 6 -11.08 -15.57 -6.05
C ILE A 6 -10.20 -15.17 -4.88
N VAL A 7 -10.71 -14.36 -3.95
CA VAL A 7 -9.98 -13.92 -2.75
C VAL A 7 -9.48 -15.11 -1.94
N SER A 8 -10.34 -16.12 -1.68
CA SER A 8 -9.91 -17.33 -0.94
C SER A 8 -8.80 -18.07 -1.69
N ARG A 9 -8.91 -18.25 -2.99
CA ARG A 9 -7.87 -18.90 -3.81
C ARG A 9 -6.55 -18.14 -3.80
N LEU A 10 -6.59 -16.81 -3.89
CA LEU A 10 -5.40 -15.97 -3.83
C LEU A 10 -4.70 -16.04 -2.46
N GLN A 11 -5.47 -16.22 -1.38
CA GLN A 11 -4.91 -16.43 -0.04
C GLN A 11 -4.15 -17.75 0.09
N GLU A 12 -4.51 -18.77 -0.69
CA GLU A 12 -3.81 -20.07 -0.71
C GLU A 12 -2.40 -19.99 -1.33
N LEU A 13 -2.10 -18.92 -2.10
CA LEU A 13 -0.77 -18.68 -2.68
C LEU A 13 0.24 -18.18 -1.66
N HIS A 14 -0.19 -17.89 -0.44
CA HIS A 14 0.67 -17.36 0.61
C HIS A 14 1.88 -18.28 0.87
N PRO A 15 3.12 -17.76 0.87
CA PRO A 15 4.31 -18.58 1.09
C PRO A 15 4.29 -19.18 2.49
N LYS A 16 4.82 -20.41 2.63
CA LYS A 16 4.90 -21.11 3.92
C LYS A 16 5.89 -20.44 4.88
N GLU A 17 6.97 -19.88 4.32
CA GLU A 17 7.96 -19.08 5.04
C GLU A 17 7.81 -17.64 4.60
N ILE A 18 7.64 -16.76 5.57
CA ILE A 18 7.52 -15.32 5.33
C ILE A 18 8.93 -14.74 5.44
N ASP A 19 9.42 -14.20 4.36
CA ASP A 19 10.62 -13.37 4.31
C ASP A 19 10.24 -11.91 4.03
N LEU A 20 11.04 -10.99 4.56
CA LEU A 20 10.92 -9.57 4.29
C LEU A 20 11.71 -9.24 3.01
N SER A 21 11.10 -9.52 1.84
CA SER A 21 11.69 -9.27 0.52
C SER A 21 10.69 -8.52 -0.37
N LEU A 22 11.24 -7.73 -1.30
CA LEU A 22 10.47 -7.06 -2.35
C LEU A 22 10.49 -7.81 -3.68
N ASP A 23 11.23 -8.92 -3.77
CA ASP A 23 11.46 -9.62 -5.04
C ASP A 23 10.18 -10.14 -5.66
N ARG A 24 9.28 -10.72 -4.86
CA ARG A 24 8.00 -11.28 -5.35
C ARG A 24 7.13 -10.21 -6.01
N ILE A 25 6.90 -9.09 -5.31
CA ILE A 25 6.08 -8.00 -5.84
C ILE A 25 6.75 -7.32 -7.03
N GLN A 26 8.07 -7.18 -7.04
CA GLN A 26 8.83 -6.63 -8.16
C GLN A 26 8.71 -7.53 -9.39
N ASN A 27 8.86 -8.83 -9.24
CA ASN A 27 8.71 -9.81 -10.32
C ASN A 27 7.30 -9.81 -10.90
N LEU A 28 6.26 -9.78 -10.04
CA LEU A 28 4.88 -9.68 -10.50
C LEU A 28 4.64 -8.36 -11.25
N CYS A 29 5.06 -7.23 -10.70
CA CYS A 29 4.92 -5.94 -11.35
C CYS A 29 5.68 -5.86 -12.68
N GLN A 30 6.85 -6.50 -12.79
CA GLN A 30 7.58 -6.60 -14.05
C GLN A 30 6.79 -7.35 -15.12
N ARG A 31 6.14 -8.47 -14.77
CA ARG A 31 5.24 -9.23 -15.68
C ARG A 31 4.04 -8.39 -16.12
N LEU A 32 3.59 -7.47 -15.27
CA LEU A 32 2.49 -6.53 -15.56
C LEU A 32 2.94 -5.25 -16.30
N GLY A 33 4.22 -5.15 -16.70
CA GLY A 33 4.77 -4.00 -17.41
C GLY A 33 5.09 -2.80 -16.51
N ASN A 34 5.45 -3.05 -15.25
CA ASN A 34 5.83 -2.06 -14.24
C ASN A 34 4.80 -0.92 -14.06
N PRO A 35 3.55 -1.24 -13.76
CA PRO A 35 2.50 -0.23 -13.63
C PRO A 35 2.79 0.83 -12.55
N GLN A 36 3.50 0.48 -11.49
CA GLN A 36 3.90 1.37 -10.41
C GLN A 36 4.77 2.54 -10.87
N ASP A 37 5.53 2.39 -11.96
CA ASP A 37 6.41 3.43 -12.49
C ASP A 37 5.64 4.60 -13.12
N LYS A 38 4.35 4.44 -13.36
CA LYS A 38 3.47 5.45 -13.96
C LYS A 38 2.73 6.31 -12.93
N LEU A 39 2.87 5.99 -11.65
CA LEU A 39 2.06 6.58 -10.59
C LEU A 39 2.67 7.86 -10.02
N LYS A 40 1.83 8.85 -9.78
CA LYS A 40 2.11 10.01 -8.94
C LYS A 40 1.63 9.68 -7.53
N ALA A 41 2.52 9.21 -6.66
CA ALA A 41 2.14 8.65 -5.37
C ALA A 41 2.57 9.52 -4.19
N ILE A 42 1.76 9.52 -3.16
CA ILE A 42 2.07 9.98 -1.81
C ILE A 42 1.94 8.77 -0.90
N SER A 43 3.03 8.34 -0.29
CA SER A 43 3.04 7.23 0.66
C SER A 43 2.75 7.72 2.07
N ILE A 44 1.86 7.04 2.77
CA ILE A 44 1.49 7.37 4.15
C ILE A 44 1.91 6.21 5.06
N VAL A 45 2.88 6.50 5.93
CA VAL A 45 3.56 5.54 6.80
C VAL A 45 3.29 5.89 8.26
N GLY A 46 3.28 4.92 9.15
CA GLY A 46 3.16 5.15 10.59
C GLY A 46 2.50 3.98 11.32
N THR A 47 2.45 4.08 12.63
CA THR A 47 1.72 3.13 13.47
C THR A 47 0.23 3.48 13.48
N ASN A 48 -0.11 4.70 13.88
CA ASN A 48 -1.49 5.18 13.92
C ASN A 48 -1.67 6.43 13.07
N GLY A 49 -2.94 6.70 12.68
CA GLY A 49 -3.32 7.93 11.97
C GLY A 49 -3.16 7.88 10.44
N LYS A 50 -2.65 6.80 9.85
CA LYS A 50 -2.49 6.67 8.38
C LYS A 50 -3.82 6.89 7.66
N TYR A 51 -4.84 6.12 8.00
CA TYR A 51 -6.16 6.23 7.39
C TYR A 51 -6.78 7.63 7.56
N SER A 52 -6.71 8.19 8.78
CA SER A 52 -7.25 9.54 9.05
C SER A 52 -6.52 10.61 8.22
N THR A 53 -5.21 10.49 8.05
CA THR A 53 -4.41 11.39 7.20
C THR A 53 -4.83 11.28 5.74
N ILE A 54 -5.01 10.05 5.24
CA ILE A 54 -5.49 9.81 3.87
C ILE A 54 -6.87 10.46 3.67
N GLN A 55 -7.81 10.25 4.58
CA GLN A 55 -9.15 10.81 4.46
C GLN A 55 -9.16 12.34 4.49
N ALA A 56 -8.33 12.96 5.35
CA ALA A 56 -8.16 14.41 5.39
C ALA A 56 -7.58 14.96 4.06
N MET A 57 -6.52 14.32 3.56
CA MET A 57 -5.93 14.68 2.27
C MET A 57 -6.92 14.50 1.12
N PHE A 58 -7.65 13.39 1.11
CA PHE A 58 -8.68 13.12 0.11
C PHE A 58 -9.74 14.21 0.08
N ALA A 59 -10.24 14.64 1.26
CA ALA A 59 -11.22 15.72 1.36
C ALA A 59 -10.67 17.03 0.78
N ILE A 60 -9.41 17.38 1.09
CA ILE A 60 -8.75 18.59 0.57
C ILE A 60 -8.57 18.52 -0.94
N LEU A 61 -8.04 17.41 -1.46
CA LEU A 61 -7.83 17.22 -2.89
C LEU A 61 -9.14 17.24 -3.68
N LYS A 62 -10.18 16.63 -3.13
CA LYS A 62 -11.52 16.63 -3.71
C LYS A 62 -12.10 18.05 -3.81
N GLU A 63 -11.98 18.85 -2.75
CA GLU A 63 -12.43 20.25 -2.73
C GLU A 63 -11.63 21.11 -3.72
N ALA A 64 -10.35 20.82 -3.88
CA ALA A 64 -9.49 21.46 -4.87
C ALA A 64 -9.71 20.95 -6.32
N ASN A 65 -10.69 20.06 -6.56
CA ASN A 65 -10.94 19.41 -7.85
C ASN A 65 -9.73 18.65 -8.42
N ILE A 66 -8.87 18.14 -7.54
CA ILE A 66 -7.71 17.29 -7.92
C ILE A 66 -8.17 15.83 -7.89
N LYS A 67 -8.00 15.14 -9.01
CA LYS A 67 -8.33 13.72 -9.11
C LYS A 67 -7.37 12.89 -8.27
N CYS A 68 -7.89 11.92 -7.53
CA CYS A 68 -7.07 11.02 -6.74
C CYS A 68 -7.61 9.60 -6.73
N SER A 69 -6.69 8.69 -6.40
CA SER A 69 -6.93 7.29 -6.13
C SER A 69 -6.42 6.97 -4.73
N ILE A 70 -7.05 6.02 -4.05
CA ILE A 70 -6.71 5.68 -2.67
C ILE A 70 -6.49 4.18 -2.56
N TYR A 71 -5.42 3.81 -1.85
CA TYR A 71 -5.15 2.45 -1.41
C TYR A 71 -4.98 2.41 0.11
N THR A 72 -5.84 1.65 0.79
CA THR A 72 -5.84 1.54 2.26
C THR A 72 -5.83 0.09 2.73
N SER A 73 -5.39 -0.13 3.97
CA SER A 73 -5.37 -1.44 4.61
C SER A 73 -5.40 -1.34 6.15
N PRO A 74 -6.05 -2.29 6.83
CA PRO A 74 -6.98 -3.30 6.29
C PRO A 74 -8.33 -2.70 5.88
N HIS A 75 -9.22 -3.50 5.27
CA HIS A 75 -10.63 -3.16 5.12
C HIS A 75 -11.42 -3.55 6.38
N ILE A 76 -12.56 -2.90 6.60
CA ILE A 76 -13.44 -3.15 7.75
C ILE A 76 -14.62 -4.05 7.36
N LYS A 77 -15.27 -3.78 6.24
CA LYS A 77 -16.45 -4.50 5.77
C LYS A 77 -16.21 -5.29 4.49
N SER A 78 -15.57 -4.65 3.51
CA SER A 78 -15.39 -5.22 2.18
C SER A 78 -14.00 -4.88 1.64
N ILE A 79 -13.40 -5.85 0.94
CA ILE A 79 -12.11 -5.66 0.27
C ILE A 79 -12.13 -4.51 -0.74
N ASN A 80 -13.29 -4.14 -1.26
CA ASN A 80 -13.51 -3.04 -2.20
C ASN A 80 -13.07 -1.69 -1.61
N GLU A 81 -13.24 -1.50 -0.28
CA GLU A 81 -12.83 -0.29 0.45
C GLU A 81 -11.36 0.09 0.22
N ARG A 82 -10.52 -0.92 -0.08
CA ARG A 82 -9.09 -0.70 -0.34
C ARG A 82 -8.79 -0.06 -1.68
N PHE A 83 -9.76 -0.03 -2.61
CA PHE A 83 -9.58 0.30 -4.02
C PHE A 83 -10.52 1.43 -4.44
N VAL A 84 -10.10 2.68 -4.24
CA VAL A 84 -10.89 3.87 -4.61
C VAL A 84 -10.24 4.60 -5.77
N PHE A 85 -11.00 4.84 -6.84
CA PHE A 85 -10.57 5.58 -8.03
C PHE A 85 -11.62 6.62 -8.40
N ASN A 86 -11.19 7.87 -8.58
CA ASN A 86 -12.12 8.98 -8.92
C ASN A 86 -13.35 9.03 -7.98
N ASN A 87 -13.11 8.91 -6.67
CA ASN A 87 -14.12 8.96 -5.60
C ASN A 87 -15.11 7.77 -5.57
N LYS A 88 -14.80 6.66 -6.25
CA LYS A 88 -15.61 5.45 -6.24
C LYS A 88 -14.78 4.23 -5.92
N GLU A 89 -15.31 3.38 -5.05
CA GLU A 89 -14.79 2.03 -4.87
C GLU A 89 -15.01 1.19 -6.13
N LEU A 90 -14.08 0.28 -6.42
CA LEU A 90 -14.33 -0.73 -7.44
C LEU A 90 -15.48 -1.64 -6.98
N ASN A 91 -16.39 -1.98 -7.87
CA ASN A 91 -17.42 -2.97 -7.56
C ASN A 91 -16.85 -4.40 -7.62
N ASP A 92 -17.66 -5.39 -7.18
CA ASP A 92 -17.24 -6.79 -7.10
C ASP A 92 -16.82 -7.38 -8.44
N GLU A 93 -17.46 -6.99 -9.54
CA GLU A 93 -17.15 -7.49 -10.89
C GLU A 93 -15.83 -6.93 -11.41
N GLU A 94 -15.62 -5.62 -11.23
CA GLU A 94 -14.37 -4.94 -11.60
C GLU A 94 -13.19 -5.51 -10.80
N LEU A 95 -13.37 -5.69 -9.49
CA LEU A 95 -12.33 -6.22 -8.62
C LEU A 95 -12.04 -7.69 -8.90
N ALA A 96 -13.08 -8.50 -9.16
CA ALA A 96 -12.91 -9.89 -9.55
C ALA A 96 -12.13 -10.03 -10.86
N SER A 97 -12.47 -9.23 -11.88
CA SER A 97 -11.76 -9.23 -13.16
C SER A 97 -10.29 -8.80 -13.00
N LEU A 98 -10.05 -7.77 -12.19
CA LEU A 98 -8.70 -7.30 -11.88
C LEU A 98 -7.87 -8.39 -11.19
N PHE A 99 -8.42 -9.08 -10.21
CA PHE A 99 -7.72 -10.16 -9.52
C PHE A 99 -7.46 -11.37 -10.42
N GLU A 100 -8.37 -11.72 -11.34
CA GLU A 100 -8.12 -12.76 -12.33
C GLU A 100 -6.93 -12.41 -13.25
N GLU A 101 -6.79 -11.14 -13.63
CA GLU A 101 -5.65 -10.65 -14.41
C GLU A 101 -4.34 -10.77 -13.62
N ILE A 102 -4.34 -10.36 -12.35
CA ILE A 102 -3.17 -10.48 -11.47
C ILE A 102 -2.79 -11.94 -11.25
N GLU A 103 -3.78 -12.82 -10.98
CA GLU A 103 -3.55 -14.26 -10.79
C GLU A 103 -2.92 -14.88 -12.03
N SER A 104 -3.40 -14.53 -13.22
CA SER A 104 -2.83 -14.99 -14.48
C SER A 104 -1.38 -14.54 -14.65
N ALA A 105 -1.06 -13.30 -14.33
CA ALA A 105 0.30 -12.77 -14.40
C ALA A 105 1.22 -13.38 -13.33
N ASN A 106 0.69 -13.72 -12.14
CA ASN A 106 1.44 -14.36 -11.08
C ASN A 106 1.84 -15.81 -11.41
N ASN A 107 1.10 -16.48 -12.26
CA ASN A 107 1.39 -17.84 -12.72
C ASN A 107 1.60 -18.86 -11.58
N ASN A 108 0.76 -18.80 -10.55
CA ASN A 108 0.80 -19.64 -9.33
C ASN A 108 2.11 -19.59 -8.51
N GLU A 109 2.94 -18.58 -8.71
CA GLU A 109 4.11 -18.37 -7.88
C GLU A 109 3.70 -18.01 -6.43
N PRO A 110 4.45 -18.49 -5.41
CA PRO A 110 4.22 -18.09 -4.03
C PRO A 110 4.30 -16.56 -3.88
N ILE A 111 3.27 -15.98 -3.29
CA ILE A 111 3.18 -14.52 -3.10
C ILE A 111 2.26 -14.24 -1.91
N THR A 112 2.50 -13.15 -1.17
CA THR A 112 1.60 -12.78 -0.09
C THR A 112 0.31 -12.16 -0.63
N PHE A 113 -0.77 -12.33 0.12
CA PHE A 113 -2.04 -11.74 -0.27
C PHE A 113 -1.95 -10.21 -0.38
N PHE A 114 -1.18 -9.56 0.51
CA PHE A 114 -0.98 -8.11 0.45
C PHE A 114 -0.21 -7.67 -0.80
N GLU A 115 0.80 -8.44 -1.23
CA GLU A 115 1.53 -8.18 -2.48
C GLU A 115 0.61 -8.28 -3.70
N ILE A 116 -0.28 -9.28 -3.74
CA ILE A 116 -1.31 -9.41 -4.81
C ILE A 116 -2.21 -8.18 -4.85
N LEU A 117 -2.75 -7.75 -3.70
CA LEU A 117 -3.61 -6.58 -3.62
C LEU A 117 -2.87 -5.31 -4.05
N THR A 118 -1.61 -5.17 -3.67
CA THR A 118 -0.78 -4.02 -4.04
C THR A 118 -0.50 -3.99 -5.54
N ALA A 119 -0.16 -5.13 -6.16
CA ALA A 119 0.01 -5.23 -7.61
C ALA A 119 -1.29 -4.89 -8.36
N ALA A 120 -2.42 -5.39 -7.87
CA ALA A 120 -3.74 -5.08 -8.41
C ALA A 120 -4.04 -3.57 -8.35
N TYR A 121 -3.75 -2.94 -7.21
CA TYR A 121 -3.89 -1.49 -7.09
C TYR A 121 -3.01 -0.75 -8.10
N PHE A 122 -1.74 -1.09 -8.22
CA PHE A 122 -0.82 -0.44 -9.15
C PHE A 122 -1.27 -0.59 -10.60
N LEU A 123 -1.71 -1.80 -11.00
CA LEU A 123 -2.21 -2.05 -12.34
C LEU A 123 -3.44 -1.18 -12.64
N LYS A 124 -4.41 -1.15 -11.73
CA LYS A 124 -5.61 -0.32 -11.90
C LYS A 124 -5.30 1.16 -11.88
N ALA A 125 -4.45 1.62 -10.95
CA ALA A 125 -4.06 3.02 -10.82
C ALA A 125 -3.32 3.55 -12.06
N SER A 126 -2.53 2.71 -12.72
CA SER A 126 -1.82 3.08 -13.96
C SER A 126 -2.73 3.47 -15.12
N GLN A 127 -4.02 3.12 -15.04
CA GLN A 127 -5.04 3.53 -16.00
C GLN A 127 -5.54 4.97 -15.75
N TYR A 128 -5.11 5.60 -14.64
CA TYR A 128 -5.48 6.95 -14.22
C TYR A 128 -4.23 7.83 -14.02
N PRO A 129 -3.47 8.14 -15.09
CA PRO A 129 -2.13 8.78 -14.97
C PRO A 129 -2.16 10.20 -14.39
N ASP A 130 -3.33 10.84 -14.40
CA ASP A 130 -3.50 12.18 -13.84
C ASP A 130 -3.83 12.18 -12.34
N ASN A 131 -4.19 11.04 -11.78
CA ASN A 131 -4.57 10.94 -10.39
C ASN A 131 -3.35 11.01 -9.47
N ILE A 132 -3.50 11.72 -8.35
CA ILE A 132 -2.61 11.57 -7.20
C ILE A 132 -3.04 10.32 -6.44
N ASN A 133 -2.10 9.41 -6.18
CA ASN A 133 -2.35 8.17 -5.48
C ASN A 133 -1.99 8.34 -4.00
N LEU A 134 -2.96 8.25 -3.10
CA LEU A 134 -2.76 8.22 -1.65
C LEU A 134 -2.63 6.76 -1.22
N ILE A 135 -1.43 6.33 -0.81
CA ILE A 135 -1.11 4.93 -0.58
C ILE A 135 -0.74 4.71 0.88
N GLU A 136 -1.55 3.91 1.58
CA GLU A 136 -1.26 3.44 2.92
C GLU A 136 -0.27 2.29 2.88
N THR A 137 0.81 2.38 3.68
CA THR A 137 1.73 1.25 3.88
C THR A 137 1.12 0.21 4.82
N GLY A 138 1.37 -1.06 4.54
CA GLY A 138 0.88 -2.17 5.36
C GLY A 138 1.76 -2.43 6.57
N LEU A 139 2.88 -3.11 6.36
CA LEU A 139 3.82 -3.54 7.40
C LEU A 139 5.14 -2.77 7.29
N PHE A 140 5.48 -2.01 8.32
CA PHE A 140 6.69 -1.13 8.29
C PHE A 140 6.69 -0.21 7.05
N HIS A 141 7.81 -0.14 6.32
CA HIS A 141 7.89 0.48 5.02
C HIS A 141 9.01 -0.10 4.15
N ARG A 142 10.16 -0.39 4.73
CA ARG A 142 11.36 -0.82 4.00
C ARG A 142 11.11 -2.02 3.08
N PHE A 143 10.39 -3.03 3.56
CA PHE A 143 10.01 -4.24 2.82
C PHE A 143 8.50 -4.33 2.58
N ASP A 144 7.78 -3.23 2.74
CA ASP A 144 6.36 -3.19 2.41
C ASP A 144 6.16 -3.25 0.89
N ALA A 145 5.18 -4.02 0.43
CA ALA A 145 4.90 -4.18 -0.99
C ALA A 145 4.65 -2.84 -1.71
N THR A 146 4.20 -1.81 -1.00
CA THR A 146 4.01 -0.47 -1.56
C THR A 146 5.32 0.27 -1.81
N ASN A 147 6.46 -0.19 -1.26
CA ASN A 147 7.76 0.49 -1.35
C ASN A 147 8.57 0.12 -2.61
N ILE A 148 7.93 -0.30 -3.68
CA ILE A 148 8.56 -0.51 -5.00
C ILE A 148 8.37 0.67 -5.95
N LEU A 149 7.77 1.75 -5.48
CA LEU A 149 7.60 3.00 -6.24
C LEU A 149 8.97 3.67 -6.46
N LYS A 150 9.31 3.99 -7.70
CA LYS A 150 10.60 4.63 -8.03
C LYS A 150 10.67 6.10 -7.61
N ALA A 151 9.55 6.79 -7.60
CA ALA A 151 9.47 8.19 -7.24
C ALA A 151 8.13 8.51 -6.57
N ASN A 152 8.20 8.92 -5.32
CA ASN A 152 7.05 9.48 -4.60
C ASN A 152 7.03 11.00 -4.74
N LEU A 153 5.84 11.59 -4.86
CA LEU A 153 5.64 13.04 -4.71
C LEU A 153 5.97 13.49 -3.29
N ALA A 154 5.60 12.65 -2.32
CA ALA A 154 5.91 12.84 -0.90
C ALA A 154 5.80 11.51 -0.16
N SER A 155 6.46 11.42 1.00
CA SER A 155 6.21 10.40 2.01
C SER A 155 5.84 11.11 3.31
N ILE A 156 4.69 10.73 3.88
CA ILE A 156 4.16 11.31 5.11
C ILE A 156 4.29 10.29 6.22
N VAL A 157 5.03 10.65 7.25
CA VAL A 157 5.15 9.82 8.47
C VAL A 157 4.16 10.37 9.51
N THR A 158 3.21 9.53 9.91
CA THR A 158 2.27 9.83 10.98
C THR A 158 2.88 9.48 12.35
N SER A 159 2.09 9.17 13.36
CA SER A 159 2.66 8.78 14.66
C SER A 159 3.38 7.43 14.58
N ILE A 160 4.52 7.33 15.25
CA ILE A 160 5.29 6.10 15.41
C ILE A 160 5.22 5.66 16.87
N GLY A 161 4.97 4.38 17.08
CA GLY A 161 4.97 3.71 18.37
C GLY A 161 5.39 2.25 18.21
N LEU A 162 5.43 1.50 19.30
CA LEU A 162 5.69 0.06 19.27
C LEU A 162 4.55 -0.63 18.51
N ASP A 163 4.91 -1.36 17.45
CA ASP A 163 3.98 -2.00 16.52
C ASP A 163 4.71 -3.12 15.78
N HIS A 164 3.99 -4.17 15.42
CA HIS A 164 4.53 -5.29 14.63
C HIS A 164 5.79 -5.93 15.21
N LEU A 165 5.89 -6.02 16.54
CA LEU A 165 7.09 -6.53 17.24
C LEU A 165 7.41 -7.98 16.88
N ASP A 166 6.39 -8.79 16.58
CA ASP A 166 6.54 -10.20 16.17
C ASP A 166 7.37 -10.38 14.88
N TRP A 167 7.60 -9.30 14.12
CA TRP A 167 8.42 -9.27 12.91
C TRP A 167 9.86 -8.84 13.15
N LEU A 168 10.23 -8.53 14.39
CA LEU A 168 11.56 -8.11 14.78
C LEU A 168 12.16 -9.10 15.78
N PRO A 169 13.47 -9.37 15.70
CA PRO A 169 14.18 -10.09 16.75
C PRO A 169 13.94 -9.43 18.13
N GLU A 170 13.90 -10.23 19.18
CA GLU A 170 13.59 -9.73 20.53
C GLU A 170 14.51 -8.59 20.98
N ASP A 171 15.79 -8.63 20.61
CA ASP A 171 16.81 -7.63 20.91
C ASP A 171 16.70 -6.37 20.05
N GLU A 172 15.89 -6.40 18.98
CA GLU A 172 15.63 -5.27 18.07
C GLU A 172 14.24 -4.65 18.28
N GLN A 173 13.44 -5.08 19.24
CA GLN A 173 12.08 -4.60 19.50
C GLN A 173 12.07 -3.22 20.19
N THR A 174 12.66 -2.24 19.54
CA THR A 174 12.80 -0.86 20.02
C THR A 174 12.07 0.15 19.13
N VAL A 175 11.73 1.31 19.68
CA VAL A 175 11.11 2.40 18.92
C VAL A 175 12.06 2.89 17.81
N GLU A 176 13.36 2.96 18.12
CA GLU A 176 14.41 3.36 17.17
C GLU A 176 14.44 2.42 15.94
N LYS A 177 14.32 1.11 16.17
CA LYS A 177 14.25 0.14 15.09
C LYS A 177 12.99 0.31 14.25
N ILE A 178 11.84 0.54 14.89
CA ILE A 178 10.58 0.79 14.19
C ILE A 178 10.66 2.09 13.38
N ILE A 179 11.27 3.15 13.91
CA ILE A 179 11.54 4.38 13.16
C ILE A 179 12.38 4.06 11.92
N TYR A 180 13.47 3.32 12.09
CA TYR A 180 14.32 2.90 10.96
C TYR A 180 13.51 2.14 9.90
N GLU A 181 12.76 1.11 10.27
CA GLU A 181 11.98 0.29 9.34
C GLU A 181 10.87 1.09 8.62
N LYS A 182 10.28 2.08 9.29
CA LYS A 182 9.21 2.91 8.72
C LYS A 182 9.73 4.09 7.89
N THR A 183 10.95 4.58 8.14
CA THR A 183 11.49 5.77 7.47
C THR A 183 12.57 5.47 6.43
N SER A 184 13.04 4.22 6.36
CA SER A 184 14.03 3.78 5.35
C SER A 184 13.39 3.63 3.97
N THR A 185 13.07 4.76 3.37
CA THR A 185 12.46 4.84 2.03
C THR A 185 13.40 5.59 1.11
N PRO A 186 13.65 5.12 -0.11
CA PRO A 186 14.32 5.92 -1.11
C PRO A 186 13.40 7.07 -1.58
N VAL A 187 13.52 8.23 -0.95
CA VAL A 187 12.86 9.47 -1.38
C VAL A 187 13.89 10.51 -1.79
N SER A 188 13.64 11.17 -2.89
CA SER A 188 14.53 12.24 -3.38
C SER A 188 14.54 13.47 -2.48
N TYR A 189 13.48 13.68 -1.69
CA TYR A 189 13.33 14.80 -0.76
C TYR A 189 12.57 14.37 0.48
N THR A 190 13.15 14.58 1.66
CA THR A 190 12.51 14.33 2.96
C THR A 190 12.37 15.63 3.72
N HIS A 191 11.13 16.03 4.01
CA HIS A 191 10.81 17.07 4.98
C HIS A 191 10.24 16.41 6.23
N LEU A 192 10.96 16.48 7.34
CA LEU A 192 10.47 16.06 8.66
C LEU A 192 9.84 17.27 9.33
N THR A 193 8.54 17.27 9.49
CA THR A 193 7.86 18.17 10.41
C THR A 193 7.62 17.42 11.70
N LEU A 194 8.29 17.82 12.76
CA LEU A 194 7.98 17.33 14.10
C LEU A 194 6.58 17.85 14.49
N PRO A 195 5.66 16.99 14.93
CA PRO A 195 4.40 17.49 15.48
C PRO A 195 4.73 18.37 16.70
N THR A 196 4.26 19.59 16.68
CA THR A 196 4.34 20.46 17.87
C THR A 196 3.32 19.91 18.87
N ILE A 197 3.78 19.08 19.80
CA ILE A 197 2.94 18.63 20.90
C ILE A 197 2.88 19.80 21.88
N TYR A 198 1.78 20.56 21.83
CA TYR A 198 1.42 21.39 22.95
C TYR A 198 0.81 20.46 24.02
N SER A 199 1.56 20.16 25.05
CA SER A 199 0.98 19.63 26.28
C SER A 199 0.09 20.72 26.88
N VAL A 200 -1.21 20.45 26.91
CA VAL A 200 -2.18 21.22 27.72
C VAL A 200 -2.16 20.64 29.12
#